data_8429495cb0bb135cc80ac911f87dcb23
#
_entry.id   8429495cb0bb135cc80ac911f87dcb23
#
_cell.length_a   1.000
_cell.length_b   1.000
_cell.length_c   1.000
_cell.angle_alpha   90.00
_cell.angle_beta   90.00
_cell.angle_gamma   90.00
#
_symmetry.space_group_name_H-M   'P 1'
#
loop_
_entity.id
_entity.type
_entity.pdbx_description
1 polymer ?
#
loop_
_entity_poly.entity_id
_entity_poly.type
_entity_poly.pdbx_seq_one_letter_code
_entity_poly.pdbx_strand_id
1 'polypeptide(L)'
;GKRSTTEEHLKVAEEHGFTKIAKVDIMDSEGEMKIPVKDTKYIKYDIVGSHLKNYNFMINLAHFKGHPMGGLGGVLKNQSIGVASANGKAYIHSAGVVETPEKLWSNVGNQDGFLESMAAAAQGVANFFGKNIIYISVMNNMSVDCDCVSHPAASKLKDYGILASTDPVALDQACVDIIFNMTPSDGNDNAPLKERITSRHGIHTIEHAEEIGL
;
A
#
# COMPACT_ATOMS: atom_id res chain seq x y z
N GLY A 1 -8.90 -3.09 13.68
CA GLY A 1 -8.32 -4.44 13.50
C GLY A 1 -7.46 -4.82 14.68
N LYS A 2 -6.92 -6.04 14.70
CA LYS A 2 -6.08 -6.57 15.80
C LYS A 2 -4.61 -6.09 15.71
N ARG A 3 -4.34 -4.92 15.17
CA ARG A 3 -2.98 -4.38 14.96
C ARG A 3 -2.97 -2.88 15.13
N SER A 4 -3.62 -2.40 16.20
CA SER A 4 -3.74 -0.96 16.50
C SER A 4 -2.66 -0.46 17.46
N THR A 5 -2.03 -1.35 18.22
CA THR A 5 -0.90 -1.04 19.09
C THR A 5 0.34 -1.85 18.71
N THR A 6 1.50 -1.42 19.19
CA THR A 6 2.78 -2.13 18.99
C THR A 6 2.71 -3.56 19.50
N GLU A 7 2.14 -3.77 20.71
CA GLU A 7 2.03 -5.07 21.33
C GLU A 7 1.11 -6.02 20.54
N GLU A 8 -0.05 -5.52 20.10
CA GLU A 8 -0.96 -6.29 19.24
C GLU A 8 -0.30 -6.69 17.93
N HIS A 9 0.45 -5.76 17.31
CA HIS A 9 1.14 -6.01 16.06
C HIS A 9 2.25 -7.06 16.20
N LEU A 10 3.07 -6.96 17.25
CA LEU A 10 4.11 -7.95 17.57
C LEU A 10 3.50 -9.32 17.86
N LYS A 11 2.38 -9.37 18.60
CA LYS A 11 1.67 -10.62 18.86
C LYS A 11 1.19 -11.30 17.57
N VAL A 12 0.61 -10.55 16.65
CA VAL A 12 0.20 -11.08 15.34
C VAL A 12 1.42 -11.57 14.56
N ALA A 13 2.54 -10.84 14.57
CA ALA A 13 3.76 -11.28 13.92
C ALA A 13 4.31 -12.60 14.52
N GLU A 14 4.21 -12.78 15.81
CA GLU A 14 4.59 -14.02 16.50
C GLU A 14 3.65 -15.18 16.13
N GLU A 15 2.34 -14.97 16.18
CA GLU A 15 1.32 -15.96 15.80
C GLU A 15 1.52 -16.47 14.38
N HIS A 16 1.96 -15.59 13.46
CA HIS A 16 2.27 -15.93 12.07
C HIS A 16 3.72 -16.40 11.84
N GLY A 17 4.54 -16.52 12.88
CA GLY A 17 5.86 -17.08 12.82
C GLY A 17 6.98 -16.14 12.35
N PHE A 18 6.70 -14.86 12.08
CA PHE A 18 7.71 -13.91 11.60
C PHE A 18 8.86 -13.72 12.59
N THR A 19 8.57 -13.68 13.89
CA THR A 19 9.58 -13.51 14.96
C THR A 19 10.56 -14.67 15.06
N LYS A 20 10.24 -15.84 14.48
CA LYS A 20 11.12 -17.02 14.44
C LYS A 20 12.18 -16.95 13.34
N ILE A 21 11.96 -16.13 12.33
CA ILE A 21 12.83 -16.04 11.15
C ILE A 21 13.60 -14.73 11.06
N ALA A 22 13.06 -13.64 11.64
CA ALA A 22 13.71 -12.33 11.63
C ALA A 22 13.29 -11.50 12.84
N LYS A 23 14.11 -10.47 13.17
CA LYS A 23 13.67 -9.43 14.09
C LYS A 23 12.53 -8.65 13.47
N VAL A 24 11.42 -8.57 14.18
CA VAL A 24 10.27 -7.72 13.78
C VAL A 24 10.42 -6.37 14.44
N ASP A 25 10.34 -5.32 13.64
CA ASP A 25 10.39 -3.93 14.09
C ASP A 25 9.10 -3.22 13.66
N ILE A 26 8.39 -2.61 14.60
CA ILE A 26 7.22 -1.77 14.33
C ILE A 26 7.72 -0.34 14.23
N MET A 27 7.77 0.18 13.01
CA MET A 27 8.47 1.42 12.67
C MET A 27 7.98 2.66 13.42
N ASP A 28 6.73 2.69 13.88
CA ASP A 28 6.13 3.77 14.66
C ASP A 28 6.01 3.47 16.17
N SER A 29 6.68 2.42 16.67
CA SER A 29 6.64 2.04 18.10
C SER A 29 7.26 3.09 19.02
N GLU A 30 8.23 3.86 18.56
CA GLU A 30 8.93 4.93 19.31
C GLU A 30 8.62 6.32 18.75
N GLY A 31 7.49 6.46 18.04
CA GLY A 31 7.03 7.74 17.49
C GLY A 31 7.13 7.81 15.98
N GLU A 32 7.01 9.02 15.48
CA GLU A 32 6.91 9.30 14.06
C GLU A 32 7.82 10.44 13.61
N MET A 33 8.04 10.56 12.31
CA MET A 33 8.75 11.68 11.71
C MET A 33 8.07 12.12 10.41
N LYS A 34 8.26 13.38 10.04
CA LYS A 34 7.79 13.92 8.76
C LYS A 34 8.90 13.83 7.72
N ILE A 35 8.58 13.28 6.55
CA ILE A 35 9.48 13.28 5.40
C ILE A 35 8.89 14.15 4.29
N PRO A 36 9.72 14.81 3.46
CA PRO A 36 9.23 15.69 2.41
C PRO A 36 8.58 14.87 1.28
N VAL A 37 7.51 15.41 0.71
CA VAL A 37 6.93 14.99 -0.57
C VAL A 37 7.18 16.09 -1.60
N LYS A 38 7.28 15.75 -2.89
CA LYS A 38 7.41 16.74 -3.98
C LYS A 38 6.06 17.25 -4.43
N ASP A 39 5.09 16.34 -4.60
CA ASP A 39 3.72 16.74 -4.87
C ASP A 39 3.02 17.15 -3.57
N THR A 40 2.75 18.43 -3.45
CA THR A 40 2.11 19.04 -2.27
C THR A 40 0.67 19.46 -2.52
N LYS A 41 0.01 18.89 -3.52
CA LYS A 41 -1.37 19.22 -3.88
C LYS A 41 -2.33 18.96 -2.70
N TYR A 42 -2.26 17.80 -2.10
CA TYR A 42 -3.08 17.40 -0.95
C TYR A 42 -2.26 17.32 0.34
N ILE A 43 -1.25 16.47 0.41
CA ILE A 43 -0.40 16.32 1.58
C ILE A 43 0.83 17.21 1.45
N LYS A 44 1.31 17.80 2.54
CA LYS A 44 2.48 18.68 2.54
C LYS A 44 3.77 17.95 2.93
N TYR A 45 3.64 16.78 3.49
CA TYR A 45 4.68 15.86 3.94
C TYR A 45 4.04 14.49 4.12
N ASP A 46 4.84 13.45 4.20
CA ASP A 46 4.36 12.15 4.70
C ASP A 46 4.77 11.98 6.16
N ILE A 47 3.91 11.35 6.97
CA ILE A 47 4.16 11.07 8.38
C ILE A 47 4.42 9.57 8.52
N VAL A 48 5.68 9.22 8.73
CA VAL A 48 6.15 7.83 8.76
C VAL A 48 6.63 7.44 10.15
N GLY A 49 6.76 6.14 10.41
CA GLY A 49 7.35 5.66 11.66
C GLY A 49 8.79 6.14 11.83
N SER A 50 9.16 6.56 13.05
CA SER A 50 10.47 7.16 13.32
C SER A 50 11.63 6.20 13.08
N HIS A 51 11.39 4.88 13.11
CA HIS A 51 12.41 3.86 12.85
C HIS A 51 12.83 3.77 11.38
N LEU A 52 12.10 4.37 10.45
CA LEU A 52 12.48 4.40 9.03
C LEU A 52 13.93 4.89 8.84
N LYS A 53 14.36 5.87 9.65
CA LYS A 53 15.73 6.42 9.63
C LYS A 53 16.83 5.41 10.00
N ASN A 54 16.48 4.29 10.59
CA ASN A 54 17.45 3.25 11.03
C ASN A 54 17.83 2.31 9.88
N TYR A 55 17.18 2.42 8.73
CA TYR A 55 17.36 1.56 7.57
C TYR A 55 17.96 2.34 6.40
N ASN A 56 18.89 1.72 5.70
CA ASN A 56 19.55 2.30 4.54
C ASN A 56 19.20 1.57 3.23
N PHE A 57 18.39 0.51 3.32
CA PHE A 57 17.87 -0.24 2.18
C PHE A 57 16.47 -0.77 2.50
N MET A 58 15.59 -0.79 1.50
CA MET A 58 14.23 -1.30 1.64
C MET A 58 13.92 -2.35 0.59
N ILE A 59 13.33 -3.47 1.02
CA ILE A 59 12.63 -4.40 0.14
C ILE A 59 11.14 -4.20 0.37
N ASN A 60 10.47 -3.61 -0.61
CA ASN A 60 9.02 -3.47 -0.59
C ASN A 60 8.40 -4.76 -1.13
N LEU A 61 7.99 -5.65 -0.24
CA LEU A 61 7.37 -6.93 -0.57
C LEU A 61 5.85 -6.81 -0.41
N ALA A 62 5.14 -6.71 -1.52
CA ALA A 62 3.69 -6.56 -1.55
C ALA A 62 2.99 -7.83 -2.01
N HIS A 63 1.84 -8.10 -1.45
CA HIS A 63 0.85 -9.04 -1.97
C HIS A 63 -0.13 -8.27 -2.86
N PHE A 64 -0.21 -8.61 -4.15
CA PHE A 64 -1.13 -7.93 -5.08
C PHE A 64 -2.57 -8.45 -4.90
N LYS A 65 -3.52 -7.54 -4.72
CA LYS A 65 -4.94 -7.84 -4.49
C LYS A 65 -5.82 -6.62 -4.72
N GLY A 66 -7.13 -6.80 -4.59
CA GLY A 66 -8.07 -5.69 -4.51
C GLY A 66 -7.97 -4.92 -3.19
N HIS A 67 -8.59 -3.74 -3.17
CA HIS A 67 -8.70 -2.95 -1.95
C HIS A 67 -10.03 -2.18 -1.93
N PRO A 68 -10.79 -2.19 -0.80
CA PRO A 68 -12.12 -1.58 -0.75
C PRO A 68 -12.13 -0.07 -0.96
N MET A 69 -11.07 0.63 -0.61
CA MET A 69 -10.94 2.09 -0.82
C MET A 69 -10.06 2.44 -2.02
N GLY A 70 -8.86 1.87 -2.11
CA GLY A 70 -7.89 2.22 -3.15
C GLY A 70 -8.02 1.45 -4.46
N GLY A 71 -9.03 0.56 -4.60
CA GLY A 71 -9.22 -0.28 -5.79
C GLY A 71 -8.25 -1.45 -5.85
N LEU A 72 -6.96 -1.19 -5.78
CA LEU A 72 -5.90 -2.19 -5.75
C LEU A 72 -4.95 -1.99 -4.55
N GLY A 73 -4.25 -3.05 -4.19
CA GLY A 73 -3.17 -3.05 -3.23
C GLY A 73 -1.94 -3.67 -3.87
N GLY A 74 -1.06 -2.83 -4.38
CA GLY A 74 0.24 -3.17 -4.95
C GLY A 74 1.39 -2.57 -4.16
N VAL A 75 2.56 -2.41 -4.78
CA VAL A 75 3.76 -1.87 -4.12
C VAL A 75 3.62 -0.38 -3.78
N LEU A 76 2.93 0.41 -4.60
CA LEU A 76 2.65 1.83 -4.31
C LEU A 76 1.84 1.99 -3.02
N LYS A 77 0.73 1.25 -2.91
CA LYS A 77 -0.10 1.25 -1.70
C LYS A 77 0.66 0.69 -0.49
N ASN A 78 1.44 -0.37 -0.68
CA ASN A 78 2.22 -0.96 0.40
C ASN A 78 3.27 0.03 0.92
N GLN A 79 3.92 0.77 0.04
CA GLN A 79 4.90 1.79 0.38
C GLN A 79 4.29 3.00 1.09
N SER A 80 3.20 3.54 0.56
CA SER A 80 2.55 4.72 1.15
C SER A 80 1.88 4.39 2.50
N ILE A 81 0.88 3.52 2.50
CA ILE A 81 0.08 3.22 3.70
C ILE A 81 0.83 2.30 4.68
N GLY A 82 1.69 1.40 4.18
CA GLY A 82 2.43 0.46 5.03
C GLY A 82 3.55 1.13 5.82
N VAL A 83 4.21 2.14 5.26
CA VAL A 83 5.30 2.89 5.91
C VAL A 83 4.77 4.04 6.78
N ALA A 84 3.60 4.59 6.43
CA ALA A 84 2.97 5.64 7.20
C ALA A 84 2.65 5.21 8.64
N SER A 85 2.88 6.11 9.60
CA SER A 85 2.42 5.96 10.98
C SER A 85 0.88 5.95 11.06
N ALA A 86 0.32 5.73 12.25
CA ALA A 86 -1.13 5.83 12.44
C ALA A 86 -1.66 7.22 12.01
N ASN A 87 -0.95 8.30 12.37
CA ASN A 87 -1.29 9.66 11.96
C ASN A 87 -1.08 9.88 10.46
N GLY A 88 -0.01 9.34 9.88
CA GLY A 88 0.23 9.40 8.44
C GLY A 88 -0.85 8.71 7.63
N LYS A 89 -1.33 7.55 8.08
CA LYS A 89 -2.48 6.88 7.46
C LYS A 89 -3.73 7.75 7.45
N ALA A 90 -4.02 8.44 8.57
CA ALA A 90 -5.15 9.37 8.65
C ALA A 90 -4.97 10.54 7.68
N TYR A 91 -3.75 11.09 7.61
CA TYR A 91 -3.43 12.22 6.75
C TYR A 91 -3.57 11.88 5.26
N ILE A 92 -3.08 10.72 4.83
CA ILE A 92 -3.22 10.23 3.45
C ILE A 92 -4.70 9.96 3.11
N HIS A 93 -5.42 9.22 3.96
CA HIS A 93 -6.83 8.86 3.69
C HIS A 93 -7.77 10.06 3.68
N SER A 94 -7.44 11.13 4.40
CA SER A 94 -8.21 12.36 4.40
C SER A 94 -7.81 13.35 3.31
N ALA A 95 -6.88 12.99 2.43
CA ALA A 95 -6.30 13.91 1.45
C ALA A 95 -5.75 15.19 2.11
N GLY A 96 -4.99 15.04 3.20
CA GLY A 96 -4.33 16.13 3.88
C GLY A 96 -5.18 16.94 4.88
N VAL A 97 -6.41 16.51 5.15
CA VAL A 97 -7.34 17.29 6.01
C VAL A 97 -7.09 17.07 7.50
N VAL A 98 -6.84 15.83 7.92
CA VAL A 98 -6.63 15.49 9.34
C VAL A 98 -5.43 14.58 9.55
N GLU A 99 -4.69 14.78 10.65
CA GLU A 99 -3.51 13.99 11.01
C GLU A 99 -3.79 12.96 12.11
N THR A 100 -5.03 12.80 12.57
CA THR A 100 -5.35 11.90 13.68
C THR A 100 -6.41 10.88 13.29
N PRO A 101 -6.22 9.58 13.66
CA PRO A 101 -7.16 8.51 13.32
C PRO A 101 -8.59 8.76 13.82
N GLU A 102 -8.75 9.40 14.99
CA GLU A 102 -10.05 9.67 15.60
C GLU A 102 -10.94 10.56 14.73
N LYS A 103 -10.31 11.46 13.95
CA LYS A 103 -11.02 12.40 13.06
C LYS A 103 -11.20 11.86 11.64
N LEU A 104 -10.54 10.77 11.27
CA LEU A 104 -10.48 10.29 9.90
C LEU A 104 -11.87 10.00 9.32
N TRP A 105 -12.69 9.25 10.03
CA TRP A 105 -13.96 8.76 9.47
C TRP A 105 -14.99 9.84 9.21
N SER A 106 -14.84 11.01 9.84
CA SER A 106 -15.64 12.20 9.55
C SER A 106 -15.03 13.11 8.48
N ASN A 107 -13.82 12.79 8.00
CA ASN A 107 -13.04 13.61 7.09
C ASN A 107 -12.33 12.77 6.00
N VAL A 108 -12.92 11.66 5.58
CA VAL A 108 -12.38 10.89 4.47
C VAL A 108 -12.34 11.77 3.22
N GLY A 109 -11.19 11.84 2.55
CA GLY A 109 -11.01 12.61 1.34
C GLY A 109 -11.87 12.11 0.18
N ASN A 110 -12.02 12.94 -0.85
CA ASN A 110 -12.59 12.43 -2.11
C ASN A 110 -11.68 11.35 -2.69
N GLN A 111 -12.24 10.49 -3.55
CA GLN A 111 -11.56 9.30 -4.04
C GLN A 111 -10.19 9.63 -4.68
N ASP A 112 -10.16 10.56 -5.63
CA ASP A 112 -8.93 10.90 -6.34
C ASP A 112 -7.91 11.59 -5.42
N GLY A 113 -8.35 12.48 -4.53
CA GLY A 113 -7.47 13.12 -3.55
C GLY A 113 -6.79 12.10 -2.62
N PHE A 114 -7.49 11.03 -2.23
CA PHE A 114 -6.90 9.93 -1.48
C PHE A 114 -5.86 9.16 -2.33
N LEU A 115 -6.18 8.83 -3.58
CA LEU A 115 -5.31 8.09 -4.49
C LEU A 115 -4.03 8.90 -4.82
N GLU A 116 -4.17 10.19 -5.10
CA GLU A 116 -3.06 11.10 -5.36
C GLU A 116 -2.20 11.31 -4.09
N SER A 117 -2.82 11.37 -2.91
CA SER A 117 -2.06 11.42 -1.64
C SER A 117 -1.25 10.15 -1.40
N MET A 118 -1.75 8.97 -1.79
CA MET A 118 -0.97 7.73 -1.75
C MET A 118 0.23 7.79 -2.70
N ALA A 119 0.05 8.29 -3.92
CA ALA A 119 1.14 8.44 -4.88
C ALA A 119 2.22 9.40 -4.37
N ALA A 120 1.82 10.55 -3.82
CA ALA A 120 2.74 11.54 -3.24
C ALA A 120 3.51 10.97 -2.02
N ALA A 121 2.85 10.24 -1.13
CA ALA A 121 3.49 9.57 0.00
C ALA A 121 4.47 8.47 -0.46
N ALA A 122 4.07 7.64 -1.45
CA ALA A 122 4.95 6.64 -2.05
C ALA A 122 6.21 7.29 -2.65
N GLN A 123 6.06 8.43 -3.35
CA GLN A 123 7.19 9.20 -3.87
C GLN A 123 8.10 9.73 -2.74
N GLY A 124 7.54 10.20 -1.63
CA GLY A 124 8.30 10.64 -0.46
C GLY A 124 9.22 9.53 0.07
N VAL A 125 8.68 8.31 0.25
CA VAL A 125 9.45 7.14 0.69
C VAL A 125 10.49 6.72 -0.35
N ALA A 126 10.15 6.70 -1.65
CA ALA A 126 11.11 6.40 -2.70
C ALA A 126 12.28 7.40 -2.71
N ASN A 127 12.00 8.69 -2.58
CA ASN A 127 13.03 9.72 -2.48
C ASN A 127 13.90 9.58 -1.23
N PHE A 128 13.34 9.11 -0.10
CA PHE A 128 14.09 8.86 1.13
C PHE A 128 15.15 7.77 0.96
N PHE A 129 14.82 6.67 0.28
CA PHE A 129 15.76 5.58 0.03
C PHE A 129 16.61 5.77 -1.25
N GLY A 130 16.17 6.60 -2.18
CA GLY A 130 16.84 6.80 -3.46
C GLY A 130 16.97 5.50 -4.25
N LYS A 131 18.20 5.08 -4.56
CA LYS A 131 18.48 3.83 -5.29
C LYS A 131 18.47 2.58 -4.40
N ASN A 132 18.30 2.73 -3.10
CA ASN A 132 18.38 1.65 -2.12
C ASN A 132 16.99 1.06 -1.83
N ILE A 133 16.20 0.84 -2.86
CA ILE A 133 14.88 0.21 -2.74
C ILE A 133 14.66 -0.74 -3.92
N ILE A 134 14.06 -1.90 -3.63
CA ILE A 134 13.59 -2.86 -4.62
C ILE A 134 12.14 -3.22 -4.31
N TYR A 135 11.38 -3.45 -5.34
CA TYR A 135 9.95 -3.75 -5.29
C TYR A 135 9.68 -5.18 -5.75
N ILE A 136 8.90 -5.90 -4.97
CA ILE A 136 8.48 -7.27 -5.27
C ILE A 136 6.96 -7.35 -5.08
N SER A 137 6.26 -7.83 -6.09
CA SER A 137 4.82 -8.05 -6.07
C SER A 137 4.50 -9.52 -6.19
N VAL A 138 3.84 -10.09 -5.20
CA VAL A 138 3.44 -11.50 -5.17
C VAL A 138 1.98 -11.60 -5.61
N MET A 139 1.76 -12.21 -6.78
CA MET A 139 0.45 -12.39 -7.41
C MET A 139 -0.07 -13.81 -7.20
N ASN A 140 -0.33 -14.17 -5.95
CA ASN A 140 -0.93 -15.44 -5.56
C ASN A 140 -2.14 -15.20 -4.66
N ASN A 141 -3.09 -16.11 -4.64
CA ASN A 141 -4.29 -16.02 -3.81
C ASN A 141 -4.95 -14.62 -3.83
N MET A 142 -5.01 -14.01 -5.00
CA MET A 142 -5.45 -12.62 -5.20
C MET A 142 -6.96 -12.49 -4.96
N SER A 143 -7.33 -11.85 -3.86
CA SER A 143 -8.71 -11.53 -3.50
C SER A 143 -9.12 -10.14 -4.00
N VAL A 144 -10.43 -9.90 -4.08
CA VAL A 144 -11.00 -8.55 -4.26
C VAL A 144 -10.86 -7.68 -3.03
N ASP A 145 -10.58 -8.29 -1.88
CA ASP A 145 -10.44 -7.63 -0.59
C ASP A 145 -8.98 -7.49 -0.18
N CYS A 146 -8.75 -6.54 0.72
CA CYS A 146 -7.44 -6.35 1.34
C CYS A 146 -7.18 -7.40 2.43
N ASP A 147 -5.93 -7.81 2.63
CA ASP A 147 -5.50 -8.67 3.73
C ASP A 147 -5.80 -8.09 5.13
N CYS A 148 -6.17 -6.81 5.21
CA CYS A 148 -6.61 -6.16 6.44
C CYS A 148 -8.08 -6.47 6.80
N VAL A 149 -8.84 -7.08 5.91
CA VAL A 149 -10.22 -7.51 6.15
C VAL A 149 -10.20 -8.83 6.91
N SER A 150 -11.01 -8.93 7.97
CA SER A 150 -11.02 -10.12 8.85
C SER A 150 -11.49 -11.39 8.14
N HIS A 151 -12.39 -11.26 7.18
CA HIS A 151 -12.97 -12.36 6.40
C HIS A 151 -12.98 -11.94 4.93
N PRO A 152 -11.83 -11.95 4.25
CA PRO A 152 -11.77 -11.58 2.84
C PRO A 152 -12.50 -12.61 1.98
N ALA A 153 -13.02 -12.15 0.84
CA ALA A 153 -13.57 -13.05 -0.15
C ALA A 153 -12.48 -14.00 -0.67
N ALA A 154 -12.85 -15.25 -0.92
CA ALA A 154 -11.94 -16.21 -1.51
C ALA A 154 -11.45 -15.73 -2.89
N SER A 155 -10.19 -16.00 -3.20
CA SER A 155 -9.66 -15.73 -4.53
C SER A 155 -10.42 -16.54 -5.58
N LYS A 156 -10.73 -15.88 -6.69
CA LYS A 156 -11.29 -16.52 -7.90
C LYS A 156 -10.25 -16.61 -9.01
N LEU A 157 -9.01 -16.26 -8.72
CA LEU A 157 -7.90 -16.25 -9.65
C LEU A 157 -6.89 -17.33 -9.27
N LYS A 158 -6.31 -17.95 -10.29
CA LYS A 158 -5.12 -18.80 -10.12
C LYS A 158 -3.92 -17.92 -9.79
N ASP A 159 -2.96 -18.50 -9.10
CA ASP A 159 -1.68 -17.85 -8.83
C ASP A 159 -0.97 -17.56 -10.16
N TYR A 160 -0.45 -16.36 -10.28
CA TYR A 160 0.31 -15.96 -11.47
C TYR A 160 1.81 -16.12 -11.25
N GLY A 161 2.32 -15.65 -10.11
CA GLY A 161 3.74 -15.71 -9.78
C GLY A 161 4.23 -14.47 -9.02
N ILE A 162 5.50 -14.18 -9.21
CA ILE A 162 6.18 -13.07 -8.53
C ILE A 162 6.82 -12.17 -9.57
N LEU A 163 6.56 -10.87 -9.47
CA LEU A 163 7.19 -9.83 -10.29
C LEU A 163 8.12 -9.00 -9.41
N ALA A 164 9.21 -8.51 -9.98
CA ALA A 164 10.13 -7.61 -9.27
C ALA A 164 10.63 -6.51 -10.21
N SER A 165 10.86 -5.31 -9.65
CA SER A 165 11.37 -4.15 -10.39
C SER A 165 12.10 -3.19 -9.44
N THR A 166 12.88 -2.29 -10.00
CA THR A 166 13.37 -1.08 -9.32
C THR A 166 12.45 0.12 -9.54
N ASP A 167 11.41 -0.05 -10.35
CA ASP A 167 10.41 0.96 -10.69
C ASP A 167 9.04 0.48 -10.16
N PRO A 168 8.46 1.15 -9.16
CA PRO A 168 7.18 0.75 -8.55
C PRO A 168 5.98 1.01 -9.45
N VAL A 169 6.05 2.04 -10.30
CA VAL A 169 4.96 2.41 -11.23
C VAL A 169 4.84 1.33 -12.30
N ALA A 170 5.96 1.01 -12.96
CA ALA A 170 6.01 -0.06 -13.96
C ALA A 170 5.59 -1.41 -13.37
N LEU A 171 5.95 -1.70 -12.12
CA LEU A 171 5.59 -2.97 -11.47
C LEU A 171 4.09 -3.08 -11.19
N ASP A 172 3.47 -2.07 -10.61
CA ASP A 172 2.03 -2.09 -10.33
C ASP A 172 1.22 -2.05 -11.64
N GLN A 173 1.68 -1.30 -12.66
CA GLN A 173 1.06 -1.31 -13.99
C GLN A 173 1.12 -2.71 -14.61
N ALA A 174 2.27 -3.38 -14.58
CA ALA A 174 2.39 -4.74 -15.10
C ALA A 174 1.45 -5.73 -14.39
N CYS A 175 1.27 -5.59 -13.07
CA CYS A 175 0.31 -6.41 -12.33
C CYS A 175 -1.14 -6.15 -12.78
N VAL A 176 -1.50 -4.88 -12.99
CA VAL A 176 -2.83 -4.49 -13.51
C VAL A 176 -3.03 -5.05 -14.92
N ASP A 177 -2.05 -4.91 -15.80
CA ASP A 177 -2.12 -5.40 -17.18
C ASP A 177 -2.34 -6.91 -17.24
N ILE A 178 -1.66 -7.68 -16.37
CA ILE A 178 -1.88 -9.11 -16.24
C ILE A 178 -3.32 -9.42 -15.89
N ILE A 179 -3.89 -8.75 -14.87
CA ILE A 179 -5.29 -8.96 -14.46
C ILE A 179 -6.25 -8.57 -15.57
N PHE A 180 -6.01 -7.45 -16.25
CA PHE A 180 -6.93 -6.95 -17.27
C PHE A 180 -6.88 -7.73 -18.59
N ASN A 181 -5.73 -8.29 -18.95
CA ASN A 181 -5.53 -9.10 -20.16
C ASN A 181 -5.72 -10.61 -19.93
N MET A 182 -5.89 -11.05 -18.70
CA MET A 182 -6.12 -12.46 -18.39
C MET A 182 -7.42 -12.94 -19.00
N THR A 183 -7.36 -14.03 -19.76
CA THR A 183 -8.56 -14.67 -20.32
C THR A 183 -9.31 -15.43 -19.23
N PRO A 184 -10.58 -15.12 -18.96
CA PRO A 184 -11.38 -15.88 -18.03
C PRO A 184 -11.50 -17.34 -18.44
N SER A 185 -11.36 -18.24 -17.47
CA SER A 185 -11.51 -19.68 -17.65
C SER A 185 -12.01 -20.31 -16.37
N ASP A 186 -12.31 -21.60 -16.38
CA ASP A 186 -12.69 -22.32 -15.18
C ASP A 186 -11.63 -22.21 -14.09
N GLY A 187 -12.03 -21.72 -12.90
CA GLY A 187 -11.15 -21.41 -11.79
C GLY A 187 -10.23 -20.18 -11.99
N ASN A 188 -10.52 -19.33 -12.98
CA ASN A 188 -9.75 -18.11 -13.24
C ASN A 188 -10.67 -16.95 -13.68
N ASP A 189 -11.44 -16.41 -12.73
CA ASP A 189 -12.39 -15.32 -12.94
C ASP A 189 -11.81 -13.99 -12.45
N ASN A 190 -11.34 -13.17 -13.40
CA ASN A 190 -10.77 -11.84 -13.12
C ASN A 190 -11.83 -10.71 -13.02
N ALA A 191 -13.09 -10.98 -13.36
CA ALA A 191 -14.12 -9.94 -13.42
C ALA A 191 -14.33 -9.21 -12.08
N PRO A 192 -14.40 -9.89 -10.91
CA PRO A 192 -14.58 -9.21 -9.63
C PRO A 192 -13.42 -8.29 -9.27
N LEU A 193 -12.17 -8.68 -9.58
CA LEU A 193 -11.01 -7.85 -9.28
C LEU A 193 -10.91 -6.66 -10.22
N LYS A 194 -11.20 -6.85 -11.52
CA LYS A 194 -11.31 -5.75 -12.50
C LYS A 194 -12.37 -4.74 -12.07
N GLU A 195 -13.56 -5.21 -11.70
CA GLU A 195 -14.64 -4.36 -11.21
C GLU A 195 -14.19 -3.54 -9.99
N ARG A 196 -13.54 -4.17 -9.00
CA ARG A 196 -13.04 -3.50 -7.81
C ARG A 196 -12.02 -2.40 -8.17
N ILE A 197 -11.06 -2.68 -9.05
CA ILE A 197 -10.06 -1.71 -9.48
C ILE A 197 -10.75 -0.54 -10.21
N THR A 198 -11.66 -0.83 -11.12
CA THR A 198 -12.36 0.18 -11.93
C THR A 198 -13.32 1.03 -11.10
N SER A 199 -14.16 0.40 -10.27
CA SER A 199 -15.17 1.13 -9.47
C SER A 199 -14.59 2.05 -8.41
N ARG A 200 -13.32 1.81 -8.03
CA ARG A 200 -12.57 2.65 -7.08
C ARG A 200 -11.55 3.56 -7.75
N HIS A 201 -11.58 3.66 -9.08
CA HIS A 201 -10.62 4.45 -9.85
C HIS A 201 -9.16 4.08 -9.52
N GLY A 202 -8.91 2.79 -9.19
CA GLY A 202 -7.67 2.34 -8.57
C GLY A 202 -6.42 2.56 -9.42
N ILE A 203 -6.54 2.57 -10.75
CA ILE A 203 -5.44 2.85 -11.69
C ILE A 203 -4.91 4.27 -11.53
N HIS A 204 -5.74 5.22 -11.09
CA HIS A 204 -5.36 6.62 -10.91
C HIS A 204 -4.16 6.83 -9.98
N THR A 205 -3.96 5.95 -8.99
CA THR A 205 -2.74 6.01 -8.15
C THR A 205 -1.48 5.77 -8.97
N ILE A 206 -1.53 4.86 -9.94
CA ILE A 206 -0.40 4.53 -10.82
C ILE A 206 -0.16 5.68 -11.80
N GLU A 207 -1.22 6.17 -12.45
CA GLU A 207 -1.19 7.28 -13.40
C GLU A 207 -0.63 8.55 -12.74
N HIS A 208 -1.12 8.89 -11.55
CA HIS A 208 -0.63 10.06 -10.82
C HIS A 208 0.82 9.88 -10.33
N ALA A 209 1.21 8.67 -9.91
CA ALA A 209 2.59 8.39 -9.53
C ALA A 209 3.57 8.60 -10.70
N GLU A 210 3.19 8.20 -11.92
CA GLU A 210 3.93 8.48 -13.15
C GLU A 210 3.98 10.00 -13.43
N GLU A 211 2.83 10.67 -13.35
CA GLU A 211 2.68 12.11 -13.61
C GLU A 211 3.58 12.97 -12.73
N ILE A 212 3.71 12.62 -11.44
CA ILE A 212 4.58 13.32 -10.48
C ILE A 212 6.05 12.87 -10.54
N GLY A 213 6.40 11.93 -11.43
CA GLY A 213 7.77 11.49 -11.69
C GLY A 213 8.34 10.55 -10.61
N LEU A 214 7.53 9.59 -10.16
CA LEU A 214 7.98 8.50 -9.29
C LEU A 214 8.62 7.37 -10.10
#